data_b0c181b9b4b44852e8d5bfffecd10ab2
#
_entry.id   b0c181b9b4b44852e8d5bfffecd10ab2
#
_cell.length_a   1.000
_cell.length_b   1.000
_cell.length_c   1.000
_cell.angle_alpha   90.00
_cell.angle_beta   90.00
_cell.angle_gamma   90.00
#
_symmetry.space_group_name_H-M   'P 1'
#
loop_
_entity.id
_entity.type
_entity.pdbx_description
1 polymer ?
#
loop_
_entity_poly.entity_id
_entity_poly.type
_entity_poly.pdbx_seq_one_letter_code
_entity_poly.pdbx_strand_id
1 'polypeptide(L)'
;MDNNKYLFLITGAAGAGKSTLAQKIQEVGSKYIDPITEICEADEFWYILGKGKYAFDPKLLWKAHKWCQDNARGVMSNGENLIVSNTNIKPADRKAYFNMADEYGYKVVFIHLRTQFQNQHSVPEKTVADMRNNYVSPTGWELEHILKWDDMTDDLKKLLKDLPIGEKWLVNIKVF
;
A
#
# COMPACT_ATOMS: atom_id res chain seq x y z
N MET A 1 23.19 5.96 1.43
CA MET A 1 21.83 5.53 1.77
C MET A 1 20.90 6.74 1.69
N ASP A 2 19.74 6.58 1.13
CA ASP A 2 18.79 7.67 0.92
C ASP A 2 18.04 7.97 2.23
N ASN A 3 18.13 9.20 2.74
CA ASN A 3 17.53 9.64 4.01
C ASN A 3 16.13 10.28 3.80
N ASN A 4 15.53 10.11 2.63
CA ASN A 4 14.16 10.57 2.43
C ASN A 4 13.18 9.66 3.18
N LYS A 5 12.04 10.26 3.58
CA LYS A 5 10.93 9.54 4.19
C LYS A 5 9.95 9.09 3.10
N TYR A 6 9.63 7.80 3.10
CA TYR A 6 8.76 7.21 2.09
C TYR A 6 7.51 6.58 2.67
N LEU A 7 6.38 6.88 2.06
CA LEU A 7 5.15 6.11 2.14
C LEU A 7 4.99 5.31 0.85
N PHE A 8 5.07 3.99 0.93
CA PHE A 8 4.66 3.11 -0.18
C PHE A 8 3.17 2.85 -0.06
N LEU A 9 2.39 3.39 -0.99
CA LEU A 9 0.94 3.21 -1.02
C LEU A 9 0.58 2.18 -2.11
N ILE A 10 0.34 0.94 -1.67
CA ILE A 10 0.00 -0.18 -2.55
C ILE A 10 -1.51 -0.32 -2.64
N THR A 11 -2.04 -0.36 -3.84
CA THR A 11 -3.47 -0.49 -4.14
C THR A 11 -3.75 -1.66 -5.06
N GLY A 12 -4.96 -2.17 -5.04
CA GLY A 12 -5.40 -3.26 -5.90
C GLY A 12 -6.57 -4.03 -5.31
N ALA A 13 -7.28 -4.78 -6.13
CA ALA A 13 -8.40 -5.61 -5.68
C ALA A 13 -7.96 -6.68 -4.67
N ALA A 14 -8.92 -7.31 -4.00
CA ALA A 14 -8.64 -8.50 -3.20
C ALA A 14 -8.01 -9.59 -4.06
N GLY A 15 -6.98 -10.26 -3.55
CA GLY A 15 -6.22 -11.27 -4.29
C GLY A 15 -5.22 -10.72 -5.32
N ALA A 16 -4.97 -9.42 -5.38
CA ALA A 16 -3.98 -8.84 -6.29
C ALA A 16 -2.51 -9.09 -5.86
N GLY A 17 -2.28 -9.58 -4.63
CA GLY A 17 -0.95 -9.87 -4.12
C GLY A 17 -0.29 -8.70 -3.40
N LYS A 18 -1.07 -7.75 -2.88
CA LYS A 18 -0.59 -6.54 -2.19
C LYS A 18 0.29 -6.86 -0.98
N SER A 19 -0.16 -7.71 -0.07
CA SER A 19 0.59 -8.09 1.14
C SER A 19 1.90 -8.79 0.79
N THR A 20 1.91 -9.65 -0.22
CA THR A 20 3.13 -10.31 -0.71
C THR A 20 4.13 -9.29 -1.24
N LEU A 21 3.67 -8.31 -2.03
CA LEU A 21 4.53 -7.25 -2.53
C LEU A 21 5.06 -6.37 -1.39
N ALA A 22 4.20 -6.01 -0.43
CA ALA A 22 4.58 -5.22 0.73
C ALA A 22 5.73 -5.88 1.52
N GLN A 23 5.61 -7.18 1.80
CA GLN A 23 6.68 -7.94 2.46
C GLN A 23 7.99 -7.93 1.66
N LYS A 24 7.92 -8.12 0.35
CA LYS A 24 9.11 -8.08 -0.52
C LYS A 24 9.79 -6.71 -0.53
N ILE A 25 9.01 -5.62 -0.57
CA ILE A 25 9.55 -4.26 -0.48
C ILE A 25 10.21 -4.05 0.88
N GLN A 26 9.61 -4.50 1.97
CA GLN A 26 10.17 -4.38 3.32
C GLN A 26 11.49 -5.18 3.45
N GLU A 27 11.54 -6.42 2.95
CA GLU A 27 12.72 -7.28 2.99
C GLU A 27 13.91 -6.68 2.21
N VAL A 28 13.65 -6.15 1.03
CA VAL A 28 14.71 -5.62 0.14
C VAL A 28 15.05 -4.17 0.50
N GLY A 29 14.09 -3.41 1.02
CA GLY A 29 14.20 -1.97 1.24
C GLY A 29 15.39 -1.54 2.07
N SER A 30 15.70 -2.25 3.15
CA SER A 30 16.79 -1.94 4.06
C SER A 30 18.21 -1.92 3.42
N LYS A 31 18.33 -2.42 2.19
CA LYS A 31 19.59 -2.36 1.42
C LYS A 31 19.82 -0.99 0.77
N TYR A 32 18.78 -0.21 0.57
CA TYR A 32 18.78 0.99 -0.27
C TYR A 32 18.31 2.25 0.43
N ILE A 33 17.33 2.12 1.32
CA ILE A 33 16.73 3.22 2.08
C ILE A 33 16.71 2.89 3.57
N ASP A 34 16.40 3.86 4.41
CA ASP A 34 16.15 3.60 5.82
C ASP A 34 15.08 2.52 5.98
N PRO A 35 15.17 1.67 7.01
CA PRO A 35 14.27 0.53 7.17
C PRO A 35 12.79 0.93 7.11
N ILE A 36 12.00 0.07 6.46
CA ILE A 36 10.55 0.15 6.49
C ILE A 36 10.09 -0.59 7.75
N THR A 37 9.62 0.15 8.73
CA THR A 37 9.34 -0.40 10.07
C THR A 37 7.97 -1.05 10.15
N GLU A 38 6.99 -0.62 9.33
CA GLU A 38 5.63 -1.08 9.42
C GLU A 38 4.98 -1.32 8.05
N ILE A 39 4.16 -2.37 7.98
CA ILE A 39 3.19 -2.61 6.91
C ILE A 39 1.80 -2.45 7.52
N CYS A 40 1.10 -1.38 7.16
CA CYS A 40 -0.23 -1.07 7.68
C CYS A 40 -1.31 -1.66 6.75
N GLU A 41 -2.03 -2.65 7.22
CA GLU A 41 -3.12 -3.30 6.51
C GLU A 41 -4.40 -3.30 7.35
N ALA A 42 -5.52 -2.87 6.77
CA ALA A 42 -6.81 -2.88 7.49
C ALA A 42 -7.25 -4.30 7.87
N ASP A 43 -6.81 -5.30 7.11
CA ASP A 43 -7.13 -6.71 7.40
C ASP A 43 -6.55 -7.23 8.71
N GLU A 44 -5.47 -6.64 9.23
CA GLU A 44 -4.92 -6.99 10.54
C GLU A 44 -5.92 -6.73 11.68
N PHE A 45 -6.77 -5.71 11.54
CA PHE A 45 -7.82 -5.42 12.50
C PHE A 45 -8.74 -6.63 12.73
N TRP A 46 -9.03 -7.40 11.68
CA TRP A 46 -9.89 -8.59 11.78
C TRP A 46 -9.24 -9.73 12.57
N TYR A 47 -7.92 -9.88 12.48
CA TYR A 47 -7.19 -10.86 13.30
C TYR A 47 -7.11 -10.44 14.77
N ILE A 48 -6.98 -9.15 15.04
CA ILE A 48 -7.01 -8.61 16.41
C ILE A 48 -8.41 -8.81 17.01
N LEU A 49 -9.45 -8.43 16.29
CA LEU A 49 -10.85 -8.58 16.70
C LEU A 49 -11.20 -10.06 16.98
N GLY A 50 -10.74 -10.94 16.12
CA GLY A 50 -10.97 -12.40 16.22
C GLY A 50 -9.98 -13.14 17.12
N LYS A 51 -9.12 -12.45 17.89
CA LYS A 51 -8.10 -13.05 18.75
C LYS A 51 -7.22 -14.08 18.02
N GLY A 52 -6.70 -13.67 16.85
CA GLY A 52 -5.85 -14.49 16.00
C GLY A 52 -6.60 -15.25 14.88
N LYS A 53 -7.91 -15.14 14.81
CA LYS A 53 -8.73 -15.67 13.71
C LYS A 53 -9.31 -14.52 12.90
N TYR A 54 -9.37 -14.67 11.57
CA TYR A 54 -9.96 -13.64 10.70
C TYR A 54 -11.47 -13.51 10.96
N ALA A 55 -11.89 -12.39 11.54
CA ALA A 55 -13.27 -12.12 11.97
C ALA A 55 -13.83 -10.88 11.26
N PHE A 56 -14.04 -10.99 9.93
CA PHE A 56 -14.57 -9.90 9.12
C PHE A 56 -16.02 -9.59 9.48
N ASP A 57 -16.31 -8.31 9.75
CA ASP A 57 -17.65 -7.77 9.92
C ASP A 57 -17.79 -6.47 9.08
N PRO A 58 -18.63 -6.48 8.03
CA PRO A 58 -18.81 -5.30 7.18
C PRO A 58 -19.31 -4.07 7.92
N LYS A 59 -20.00 -4.24 9.05
CA LYS A 59 -20.47 -3.11 9.88
C LYS A 59 -19.32 -2.38 10.57
N LEU A 60 -18.19 -3.04 10.74
CA LEU A 60 -17.00 -2.50 11.40
C LEU A 60 -15.91 -2.09 10.40
N LEU A 61 -16.17 -2.12 9.09
CA LEU A 61 -15.17 -1.82 8.06
C LEU A 61 -14.53 -0.44 8.26
N TRP A 62 -15.33 0.55 8.64
CA TRP A 62 -14.82 1.89 8.94
C TRP A 62 -13.83 1.91 10.12
N LYS A 63 -14.03 1.03 11.11
CA LYS A 63 -13.10 0.89 12.26
C LYS A 63 -11.78 0.29 11.82
N ALA A 64 -11.80 -0.72 10.95
CA ALA A 64 -10.59 -1.32 10.41
C ALA A 64 -9.76 -0.29 9.64
N HIS A 65 -10.40 0.50 8.78
CA HIS A 65 -9.72 1.57 8.07
C HIS A 65 -9.20 2.67 9.00
N LYS A 66 -9.98 3.08 9.99
CA LYS A 66 -9.55 4.07 10.97
C LYS A 66 -8.34 3.57 11.78
N TRP A 67 -8.38 2.34 12.23
CA TRP A 67 -7.27 1.70 12.94
C TRP A 67 -6.00 1.67 12.08
N CYS A 68 -6.10 1.29 10.81
CA CYS A 68 -4.98 1.30 9.87
C CYS A 68 -4.41 2.72 9.67
N GLN A 69 -5.28 3.72 9.54
CA GLN A 69 -4.86 5.12 9.41
C GLN A 69 -4.16 5.64 10.67
N ASP A 70 -4.65 5.27 11.86
CA ASP A 70 -4.05 5.67 13.14
C ASP A 70 -2.66 5.05 13.32
N ASN A 71 -2.47 3.78 12.91
CA ASN A 71 -1.16 3.14 12.90
C ASN A 71 -0.21 3.85 11.94
N ALA A 72 -0.64 4.11 10.71
CA ALA A 72 0.17 4.84 9.74
C ALA A 72 0.58 6.23 10.25
N ARG A 73 -0.33 6.94 10.90
CA ARG A 73 -0.03 8.25 11.52
C ARG A 73 1.02 8.12 12.62
N GLY A 74 0.94 7.10 13.45
CA GLY A 74 1.92 6.82 14.50
C GLY A 74 3.33 6.64 13.93
N VAL A 75 3.46 5.80 12.88
CA VAL A 75 4.74 5.55 12.19
C VAL A 75 5.28 6.83 11.55
N MET A 76 4.42 7.58 10.85
CA MET A 76 4.83 8.84 10.20
C MET A 76 5.27 9.91 11.21
N SER A 77 4.60 10.01 12.37
CA SER A 77 4.98 10.96 13.41
C SER A 77 6.36 10.68 14.00
N ASN A 78 6.81 9.42 13.96
CA ASN A 78 8.17 9.03 14.35
C ASN A 78 9.20 9.23 13.23
N GLY A 79 8.78 9.59 12.03
CA GLY A 79 9.66 9.79 10.88
C GLY A 79 10.16 8.50 10.22
N GLU A 80 9.47 7.40 10.42
CA GLU A 80 9.85 6.08 9.93
C GLU A 80 9.18 5.76 8.59
N ASN A 81 9.87 5.02 7.71
CA ASN A 81 9.30 4.56 6.44
C ASN A 81 8.24 3.48 6.67
N LEU A 82 7.19 3.50 5.86
CA LEU A 82 6.09 2.55 5.97
C LEU A 82 5.49 2.17 4.62
N ILE A 83 4.75 1.07 4.66
CA ILE A 83 3.90 0.63 3.57
C ILE A 83 2.45 0.66 4.04
N VAL A 84 1.55 1.19 3.23
CA VAL A 84 0.10 1.02 3.39
C VAL A 84 -0.38 0.12 2.26
N SER A 85 -0.99 -1.00 2.62
CA SER A 85 -1.39 -2.05 1.68
C SER A 85 -2.87 -2.39 1.87
N ASN A 86 -3.73 -1.68 1.16
CA ASN A 86 -5.19 -1.86 1.17
C ASN A 86 -5.74 -1.83 -0.25
N THR A 87 -7.02 -2.13 -0.43
CA THR A 87 -7.65 -2.04 -1.76
C THR A 87 -7.58 -0.62 -2.31
N ASN A 88 -7.91 0.38 -1.53
CA ASN A 88 -7.76 1.81 -1.84
C ASN A 88 -8.25 2.17 -3.27
N ILE A 89 -9.46 1.70 -3.61
CA ILE A 89 -10.02 1.72 -4.96
C ILE A 89 -10.32 3.14 -5.45
N LYS A 90 -10.79 4.00 -4.56
CA LYS A 90 -11.23 5.37 -4.89
C LYS A 90 -10.34 6.41 -4.23
N PRO A 91 -10.31 7.65 -4.77
CA PRO A 91 -9.60 8.77 -4.15
C PRO A 91 -9.98 8.99 -2.68
N ALA A 92 -11.27 8.82 -2.32
CA ALA A 92 -11.74 8.95 -0.95
C ALA A 92 -11.05 7.96 0.01
N ASP A 93 -10.74 6.76 -0.44
CA ASP A 93 -10.08 5.72 0.36
C ASP A 93 -8.62 6.08 0.65
N ARG A 94 -7.99 6.85 -0.22
CA ARG A 94 -6.56 7.22 -0.19
C ARG A 94 -6.29 8.57 0.45
N LYS A 95 -7.31 9.43 0.50
CA LYS A 95 -7.17 10.84 0.90
C LYS A 95 -6.46 11.02 2.24
N ALA A 96 -6.80 10.21 3.24
CA ALA A 96 -6.19 10.30 4.56
C ALA A 96 -4.68 10.08 4.52
N TYR A 97 -4.21 9.12 3.71
CA TYR A 97 -2.78 8.78 3.58
C TYR A 97 -2.01 9.88 2.84
N PHE A 98 -2.57 10.46 1.79
CA PHE A 98 -1.95 11.60 1.10
C PHE A 98 -1.88 12.84 2.00
N ASN A 99 -2.95 13.12 2.77
CA ASN A 99 -2.93 14.23 3.73
C ASN A 99 -1.85 14.04 4.81
N MET A 100 -1.70 12.82 5.32
CA MET A 100 -0.64 12.52 6.29
C MET A 100 0.75 12.63 5.66
N ALA A 101 0.92 12.16 4.43
CA ALA A 101 2.20 12.29 3.73
C ALA A 101 2.60 13.76 3.56
N ASP A 102 1.66 14.63 3.21
CA ASP A 102 1.88 16.08 3.11
C ASP A 102 2.20 16.69 4.49
N GLU A 103 1.42 16.37 5.52
CA GLU A 103 1.58 16.85 6.89
C GLU A 103 2.97 16.51 7.48
N TYR A 104 3.47 15.29 7.23
CA TYR A 104 4.74 14.81 7.80
C TYR A 104 5.93 14.88 6.84
N GLY A 105 5.74 15.40 5.63
CA GLY A 105 6.80 15.56 4.62
C GLY A 105 7.29 14.26 3.98
N TYR A 106 6.38 13.31 3.75
CA TYR A 106 6.69 12.04 3.09
C TYR A 106 6.58 12.12 1.58
N LYS A 107 7.46 11.40 0.89
CA LYS A 107 7.34 11.14 -0.53
C LYS A 107 6.48 9.89 -0.75
N VAL A 108 5.43 10.02 -1.55
CA VAL A 108 4.51 8.90 -1.82
C VAL A 108 4.97 8.11 -3.04
N VAL A 109 5.32 6.84 -2.83
CA VAL A 109 5.55 5.87 -3.90
C VAL A 109 4.25 5.10 -4.09
N PHE A 110 3.53 5.41 -5.17
CA PHE A 110 2.22 4.82 -5.45
C PHE A 110 2.34 3.62 -6.37
N ILE A 111 1.82 2.47 -5.94
CA ILE A 111 1.89 1.21 -6.69
C ILE A 111 0.49 0.63 -6.84
N HIS A 112 0.04 0.44 -8.07
CA HIS A 112 -1.23 -0.22 -8.36
C HIS A 112 -1.00 -1.61 -8.95
N LEU A 113 -1.60 -2.64 -8.32
CA LEU A 113 -1.54 -4.02 -8.76
C LEU A 113 -2.80 -4.42 -9.53
N ARG A 114 -2.60 -4.91 -10.74
CA ARG A 114 -3.65 -5.49 -11.60
C ARG A 114 -3.58 -7.00 -11.72
N THR A 115 -2.63 -7.63 -11.00
CA THR A 115 -2.52 -9.09 -10.89
C THR A 115 -3.74 -9.70 -10.22
N GLN A 116 -4.00 -10.97 -10.51
CA GLN A 116 -5.00 -11.76 -9.82
C GLN A 116 -4.39 -13.11 -9.43
N PHE A 117 -4.27 -13.31 -8.14
CA PHE A 117 -3.91 -14.58 -7.52
C PHE A 117 -5.12 -15.16 -6.79
N GLN A 118 -4.91 -16.27 -6.09
CA GLN A 118 -5.96 -16.85 -5.26
C GLN A 118 -6.33 -15.90 -4.12
N ASN A 119 -7.63 -15.73 -3.92
CA ASN A 119 -8.18 -14.86 -2.89
C ASN A 119 -8.19 -15.60 -1.54
N GLN A 120 -7.30 -15.21 -0.62
CA GLN A 120 -7.12 -15.86 0.68
C GLN A 120 -8.29 -15.65 1.66
N HIS A 121 -9.05 -14.56 1.51
CA HIS A 121 -10.14 -14.19 2.43
C HIS A 121 -11.51 -14.56 1.88
N SER A 122 -11.58 -15.38 0.84
CA SER A 122 -12.84 -15.84 0.22
C SER A 122 -13.79 -14.69 -0.15
N VAL A 123 -13.26 -13.54 -0.57
CA VAL A 123 -14.07 -12.44 -1.07
C VAL A 123 -14.81 -12.91 -2.33
N PRO A 124 -16.13 -12.69 -2.45
CA PRO A 124 -16.89 -13.12 -3.62
C PRO A 124 -16.30 -12.58 -4.93
N GLU A 125 -16.25 -13.40 -5.98
CA GLU A 125 -15.69 -13.03 -7.29
C GLU A 125 -16.33 -11.75 -7.86
N LYS A 126 -17.65 -11.59 -7.68
CA LYS A 126 -18.35 -10.37 -8.07
C LYS A 126 -17.79 -9.14 -7.36
N THR A 127 -17.52 -9.24 -6.07
CA THR A 127 -16.93 -8.14 -5.29
C THR A 127 -15.53 -7.79 -5.79
N VAL A 128 -14.72 -8.79 -6.12
CA VAL A 128 -13.38 -8.58 -6.70
C VAL A 128 -13.49 -7.90 -8.07
N ALA A 129 -14.42 -8.35 -8.93
CA ALA A 129 -14.67 -7.72 -10.22
C ALA A 129 -15.15 -6.28 -10.07
N ASP A 130 -16.05 -6.00 -9.13
CA ASP A 130 -16.52 -4.65 -8.83
C ASP A 130 -15.37 -3.74 -8.34
N MET A 131 -14.47 -4.25 -7.50
CA MET A 131 -13.27 -3.51 -7.07
C MET A 131 -12.39 -3.10 -8.26
N ARG A 132 -12.19 -4.00 -9.23
CA ARG A 132 -11.41 -3.73 -10.44
C ARG A 132 -12.08 -2.72 -11.36
N ASN A 133 -13.39 -2.89 -11.59
CA ASN A 133 -14.15 -2.04 -12.48
C ASN A 133 -14.33 -0.62 -11.93
N ASN A 134 -14.38 -0.48 -10.61
CA ASN A 134 -14.56 0.79 -9.91
C ASN A 134 -13.24 1.46 -9.50
N TYR A 135 -12.10 0.89 -9.84
CA TYR A 135 -10.82 1.51 -9.55
C TYR A 135 -10.67 2.84 -10.29
N VAL A 136 -10.31 3.87 -9.56
CA VAL A 136 -10.04 5.21 -10.08
C VAL A 136 -8.55 5.51 -9.96
N SER A 137 -7.87 5.70 -11.09
CA SER A 137 -6.46 6.10 -11.10
C SER A 137 -6.26 7.46 -10.42
N PRO A 138 -5.11 7.69 -9.80
CA PRO A 138 -4.77 9.02 -9.27
C PRO A 138 -4.87 10.11 -10.34
N THR A 139 -5.45 11.25 -9.97
CA THR A 139 -5.58 12.43 -10.83
C THR A 139 -5.40 13.71 -10.00
N GLY A 140 -5.18 14.85 -10.66
CA GLY A 140 -5.12 16.16 -10.03
C GLY A 140 -4.15 16.19 -8.85
N TRP A 141 -4.66 16.58 -7.69
CA TRP A 141 -3.88 16.73 -6.46
C TRP A 141 -3.12 15.46 -6.03
N GLU A 142 -3.71 14.27 -6.20
CA GLU A 142 -3.01 13.02 -5.90
C GLU A 142 -1.74 12.85 -6.74
N LEU A 143 -1.82 13.14 -8.06
CA LEU A 143 -0.66 13.04 -8.96
C LEU A 143 0.45 14.03 -8.61
N GLU A 144 0.12 15.19 -8.06
CA GLU A 144 1.11 16.19 -7.61
C GLU A 144 1.92 15.69 -6.41
N HIS A 145 1.33 14.82 -5.58
CA HIS A 145 1.96 14.27 -4.37
C HIS A 145 2.66 12.93 -4.61
N ILE A 146 2.42 12.28 -5.75
CA ILE A 146 3.07 11.01 -6.10
C ILE A 146 4.46 11.29 -6.66
N LEU A 147 5.46 10.62 -6.11
CA LEU A 147 6.83 10.67 -6.60
C LEU A 147 6.91 9.96 -7.96
N LYS A 148 7.22 10.73 -9.00
CA LYS A 148 7.36 10.19 -10.36
C LYS A 148 8.67 9.44 -10.51
N TRP A 149 8.69 8.44 -11.39
CA TRP A 149 9.87 7.63 -11.63
C TRP A 149 11.14 8.46 -11.89
N ASP A 150 11.04 9.51 -12.70
CA ASP A 150 12.19 10.35 -13.05
C ASP A 150 12.74 11.14 -11.87
N ASP A 151 11.90 11.46 -10.88
CA ASP A 151 12.24 12.20 -9.68
C ASP A 151 12.71 11.30 -8.52
N MET A 152 12.65 9.97 -8.69
CA MET A 152 13.13 9.01 -7.70
C MET A 152 14.66 9.01 -7.63
N THR A 153 15.19 8.81 -6.42
CA THR A 153 16.62 8.60 -6.22
C THR A 153 17.09 7.29 -6.86
N ASP A 154 18.38 7.19 -7.13
CA ASP A 154 18.95 5.96 -7.68
C ASP A 154 18.76 4.77 -6.75
N ASP A 155 18.84 4.99 -5.44
CA ASP A 155 18.66 3.95 -4.44
C ASP A 155 17.21 3.44 -4.43
N LEU A 156 16.22 4.34 -4.51
CA LEU A 156 14.82 3.94 -4.63
C LEU A 156 14.54 3.20 -5.95
N LYS A 157 15.12 3.65 -7.07
CA LYS A 157 15.02 2.96 -8.36
C LYS A 157 15.64 1.56 -8.32
N LYS A 158 16.78 1.40 -7.66
CA LYS A 158 17.42 0.09 -7.44
C LYS A 158 16.53 -0.82 -6.60
N LEU A 159 15.99 -0.31 -5.49
CA LEU A 159 15.04 -1.06 -4.66
C LEU A 159 13.92 -1.66 -5.50
N LEU A 160 13.24 -0.82 -6.29
CA LEU A 160 12.10 -1.26 -7.10
C LEU A 160 12.50 -2.24 -8.21
N LYS A 161 13.71 -2.13 -8.76
CA LYS A 161 14.24 -3.06 -9.78
C LYS A 161 14.68 -4.41 -9.19
N ASP A 162 15.17 -4.41 -7.95
CA ASP A 162 15.68 -5.61 -7.28
C ASP A 162 14.59 -6.41 -6.55
N LEU A 163 13.33 -5.98 -6.66
CA LEU A 163 12.23 -6.76 -6.08
C LEU A 163 12.21 -8.17 -6.69
N PRO A 164 12.19 -9.23 -5.86
CA PRO A 164 12.15 -10.61 -6.33
C PRO A 164 10.74 -10.99 -6.79
N ILE A 165 10.29 -10.34 -7.87
CA ILE A 165 8.97 -10.53 -8.47
C ILE A 165 9.13 -11.20 -9.83
N GLY A 166 8.28 -12.21 -10.11
CA GLY A 166 8.27 -12.89 -11.39
C GLY A 166 7.64 -12.03 -12.51
N GLU A 167 7.79 -12.48 -13.77
CA GLU A 167 7.28 -11.77 -14.95
C GLU A 167 5.80 -11.39 -14.85
N LYS A 168 4.97 -12.26 -14.24
CA LYS A 168 3.54 -11.99 -14.02
C LYS A 168 3.29 -10.70 -13.25
N TRP A 169 4.18 -10.34 -12.34
CA TRP A 169 4.10 -9.09 -11.59
C TRP A 169 4.54 -7.90 -12.42
N LEU A 170 5.65 -8.02 -13.15
CA LEU A 170 6.24 -6.92 -13.91
C LEU A 170 5.26 -6.32 -14.94
N VAL A 171 4.43 -7.15 -15.56
CA VAL A 171 3.42 -6.72 -16.55
C VAL A 171 2.24 -6.00 -15.89
N ASN A 172 1.96 -6.28 -14.62
CA ASN A 172 0.74 -5.84 -13.94
C ASN A 172 0.98 -4.83 -12.81
N ILE A 173 2.23 -4.45 -12.55
CA ILE A 173 2.57 -3.36 -11.63
C ILE A 173 2.62 -2.05 -12.39
N LYS A 174 1.88 -1.07 -11.90
CA LYS A 174 2.00 0.31 -12.34
C LYS A 174 2.58 1.14 -11.19
N VAL A 175 3.80 1.60 -11.36
CA VAL A 175 4.42 2.64 -10.55
C VAL A 175 4.22 3.96 -11.28
N PHE A 176 3.74 4.95 -10.59
CA PHE A 176 3.42 6.26 -11.19
C PHE A 176 4.61 7.20 -11.19
#